data_979ae5070cc3796c082bb729c0de4db4
#
_entry.id   979ae5070cc3796c082bb729c0de4db4
#
_cell.length_a   1.000
_cell.length_b   1.000
_cell.length_c   1.000
_cell.angle_alpha   90.00
_cell.angle_beta   90.00
_cell.angle_gamma   90.00
#
_symmetry.space_group_name_H-M   'P 1'
#
loop_
_entity.id
_entity.type
_entity.pdbx_description
1 polymer ?
#
loop_
_entity_poly.entity_id
_entity_poly.type
_entity_poly.pdbx_seq_one_letter_code
_entity_poly.pdbx_strand_id
1 'polypeptide(L)'
;MNAERGTPAVLLVVEDDKDMRSLLCDELWGEGYQLREATNGEEGLAAVMRAAPDLIVTDLKMPAGGFEYVHRLRICAPGCPIIVMTAFGDAQTKDEAMKSGATAYFDKPVRLSELKATVKQLLKAPGTTPERRLLH
;
A
#
# COMPACT_ATOMS: atom_id res chain seq x y z
N MET A 1 9.86 -16.27 -9.86
CA MET A 1 9.72 -16.20 -10.17
C MET A 1 9.54 -16.31 -10.01
N ASN A 2 9.40 -16.38 -9.82
CA ASN A 2 8.97 -16.44 -10.02
C ASN A 2 8.68 -16.74 -10.20
N ALA A 3 8.89 -16.75 -9.91
CA ALA A 3 8.53 -16.97 -10.33
C ALA A 3 8.28 -17.19 -10.46
N GLU A 4 8.60 -17.28 -10.33
CA GLU A 4 8.61 -17.32 -10.61
C GLU A 4 8.07 -17.25 -10.80
N ARG A 5 7.88 -17.37 -10.89
CA ARG A 5 7.52 -17.14 -11.07
C ARG A 5 6.62 -16.75 -11.25
N GLY A 6 6.54 -16.70 -11.12
CA GLY A 6 5.38 -16.66 -11.86
C GLY A 6 4.10 -16.02 -11.35
N THR A 7 3.83 -16.00 -10.08
CA THR A 7 2.60 -15.41 -9.57
C THR A 7 2.76 -13.90 -9.45
N PRO A 8 1.83 -13.10 -10.05
CA PRO A 8 1.92 -11.64 -9.91
C PRO A 8 1.75 -11.21 -8.46
N ALA A 9 2.42 -10.13 -8.10
CA ALA A 9 2.24 -9.53 -6.79
C ALA A 9 0.82 -8.99 -6.65
N VAL A 10 0.27 -9.08 -5.45
CA VAL A 10 -1.08 -8.62 -5.14
C VAL A 10 -0.98 -7.31 -4.38
N LEU A 11 -1.56 -6.26 -4.92
CA LEU A 11 -1.60 -4.95 -4.28
C LEU A 11 -3.00 -4.66 -3.76
N LEU A 12 -3.08 -4.09 -2.57
CA LEU A 12 -4.33 -3.61 -2.02
C LEU A 12 -4.34 -2.09 -2.12
N VAL A 13 -5.34 -1.53 -2.80
CA VAL A 13 -5.52 -0.09 -2.91
C VAL A 13 -6.71 0.32 -2.07
N VAL A 14 -6.49 1.18 -1.07
CA VAL A 14 -7.53 1.67 -0.17
C VAL A 14 -7.71 3.17 -0.43
N GLU A 15 -8.83 3.54 -1.00
CA GLU A 15 -9.10 4.90 -1.42
C GLU A 15 -10.62 5.10 -1.48
N ASP A 16 -11.13 6.12 -0.79
CA ASP A 16 -12.57 6.36 -0.77
C ASP A 16 -13.08 7.07 -2.01
N ASP A 17 -12.24 7.83 -2.71
CA ASP A 17 -12.64 8.47 -3.96
C ASP A 17 -12.64 7.44 -5.07
N LYS A 18 -13.81 7.22 -5.65
CA LYS A 18 -13.99 6.17 -6.66
C LYS A 18 -13.12 6.39 -7.89
N ASP A 19 -13.06 7.62 -8.38
CA ASP A 19 -12.31 7.91 -9.60
C ASP A 19 -10.81 7.74 -9.38
N MET A 20 -10.31 8.21 -8.24
CA MET A 20 -8.91 8.04 -7.91
C MET A 20 -8.57 6.56 -7.73
N ARG A 21 -9.44 5.82 -7.05
CA ARG A 21 -9.24 4.39 -6.84
C ARG A 21 -9.17 3.65 -8.18
N SER A 22 -10.09 3.96 -9.09
CA SER A 22 -10.09 3.34 -10.42
C SER A 22 -8.83 3.67 -11.19
N LEU A 23 -8.40 4.94 -11.14
CA LEU A 23 -7.18 5.35 -11.83
C LEU A 23 -5.97 4.59 -11.31
N LEU A 24 -5.82 4.53 -9.99
CA LEU A 24 -4.69 3.82 -9.39
C LEU A 24 -4.70 2.34 -9.76
N CYS A 25 -5.86 1.71 -9.68
CA CYS A 25 -5.97 0.30 -9.98
C CYS A 25 -5.68 0.00 -11.45
N ASP A 26 -6.18 0.83 -12.36
CA ASP A 26 -5.94 0.65 -13.79
C ASP A 26 -4.46 0.80 -14.11
N GLU A 27 -3.82 1.82 -13.53
CA GLU A 27 -2.40 2.06 -13.80
C GLU A 27 -1.52 0.96 -13.25
N LEU A 28 -1.84 0.46 -12.07
CA LEU A 28 -1.04 -0.62 -11.47
C LEU A 28 -1.34 -1.96 -12.13
N TRP A 29 -2.57 -2.19 -12.55
CA TRP A 29 -2.92 -3.36 -13.33
C TRP A 29 -2.07 -3.40 -14.61
N GLY A 30 -1.88 -2.24 -15.25
CA GLY A 30 -1.06 -2.14 -16.45
C GLY A 30 0.38 -2.54 -16.24
N GLU A 31 0.86 -2.49 -14.99
CA GLU A 31 2.23 -2.90 -14.65
C GLU A 31 2.32 -4.41 -14.34
N GLY A 32 1.21 -5.12 -14.41
CA GLY A 32 1.22 -6.57 -14.24
C GLY A 32 0.83 -7.05 -12.85
N TYR A 33 0.38 -6.15 -11.97
CA TYR A 33 -0.02 -6.56 -10.62
C TYR A 33 -1.49 -6.97 -10.56
N GLN A 34 -1.81 -7.83 -9.61
CA GLN A 34 -3.21 -8.11 -9.28
C GLN A 34 -3.67 -7.09 -8.26
N LEU A 35 -4.89 -6.60 -8.42
CA LEU A 35 -5.40 -5.52 -7.57
C LEU A 35 -6.57 -5.98 -6.74
N ARG A 36 -6.55 -5.58 -5.46
CA ARG A 36 -7.68 -5.68 -4.57
C ARG A 36 -8.02 -4.27 -4.13
N GLU A 37 -9.30 -3.99 -3.89
CA GLU A 37 -9.77 -2.63 -3.61
C GLU A 37 -10.51 -2.59 -2.29
N ALA A 38 -10.38 -1.45 -1.62
CA ALA A 38 -11.17 -1.14 -0.42
C ALA A 38 -11.51 0.34 -0.45
N THR A 39 -12.64 0.71 0.13
CA THR A 39 -13.15 2.09 0.04
C THR A 39 -12.98 2.89 1.32
N ASN A 40 -12.53 2.27 2.39
CA ASN A 40 -12.30 2.96 3.66
C ASN A 40 -11.34 2.11 4.50
N GLY A 41 -10.95 2.65 5.66
CA GLY A 41 -9.99 1.96 6.52
C GLY A 41 -10.49 0.66 7.08
N GLU A 42 -11.79 0.58 7.37
CA GLU A 42 -12.37 -0.65 7.91
C GLU A 42 -12.30 -1.78 6.88
N GLU A 43 -12.67 -1.48 5.63
CA GLU A 43 -12.56 -2.46 4.55
C GLU A 43 -11.11 -2.82 4.28
N GLY A 44 -10.22 -1.83 4.36
CA GLY A 44 -8.79 -2.08 4.17
C GLY A 44 -8.24 -3.06 5.19
N LEU A 45 -8.54 -2.84 6.46
CA LEU A 45 -8.13 -3.76 7.52
C LEU A 45 -8.71 -5.15 7.33
N ALA A 46 -10.01 -5.22 7.01
CA ALA A 46 -10.66 -6.51 6.79
C ALA A 46 -10.01 -7.26 5.63
N ALA A 47 -9.65 -6.55 4.57
CA ALA A 47 -9.01 -7.16 3.41
C ALA A 47 -7.64 -7.76 3.80
N VAL A 48 -6.85 -7.01 4.57
CA VAL A 48 -5.54 -7.48 5.03
C VAL A 48 -5.68 -8.70 5.93
N MET A 49 -6.64 -8.68 6.83
CA MET A 49 -6.87 -9.78 7.76
C MET A 49 -7.32 -11.05 7.04
N ARG A 50 -8.03 -10.89 5.93
CA ARG A 50 -8.49 -12.03 5.14
C ARG A 50 -7.33 -12.69 4.40
N ALA A 51 -6.47 -11.88 3.81
CA ALA A 51 -5.27 -12.36 3.12
C ALA A 51 -4.31 -11.19 2.96
N ALA A 52 -3.12 -11.31 3.51
CA ALA A 52 -2.13 -10.23 3.46
C ALA A 52 -1.71 -10.00 1.99
N PRO A 53 -1.76 -8.74 1.52
CA PRO A 53 -1.27 -8.43 0.19
C PRO A 53 0.26 -8.31 0.19
N ASP A 54 0.84 -8.19 -0.99
CA ASP A 54 2.28 -7.99 -1.11
C ASP A 54 2.66 -6.53 -0.88
N LEU A 55 1.73 -5.60 -1.06
CA LEU A 55 1.97 -4.18 -0.85
C LEU A 55 0.62 -3.48 -0.69
N ILE A 56 0.58 -2.45 0.13
CA ILE A 56 -0.63 -1.66 0.36
C ILE A 56 -0.38 -0.23 -0.09
N VAL A 57 -1.32 0.33 -0.88
CA VAL A 57 -1.37 1.75 -1.20
C VAL A 57 -2.64 2.29 -0.58
N THR A 58 -2.53 3.24 0.32
CA THR A 58 -3.70 3.72 1.06
C THR A 58 -3.71 5.24 1.21
N ASP A 59 -4.89 5.82 1.11
CA ASP A 59 -5.09 7.20 1.53
C ASP A 59 -5.09 7.23 3.05
N LEU A 60 -4.79 8.38 3.60
CA LEU A 60 -4.82 8.61 5.04
C LEU A 60 -6.15 9.24 5.46
N LYS A 61 -6.62 10.21 4.68
CA LYS A 61 -7.84 10.97 5.02
C LYS A 61 -9.06 10.36 4.34
N MET A 62 -9.70 9.46 5.05
CA MET A 62 -10.89 8.78 4.58
C MET A 62 -11.60 8.22 5.80
N PRO A 63 -12.87 7.80 5.68
CA PRO A 63 -13.55 7.19 6.81
C PRO A 63 -12.78 6.00 7.34
N ALA A 64 -12.64 5.94 8.65
CA ALA A 64 -11.89 4.91 9.37
C ALA A 64 -10.42 4.87 8.96
N GLY A 65 -9.90 5.99 8.47
CA GLY A 65 -8.48 6.13 8.12
C GLY A 65 -7.70 6.74 9.28
N GLY A 66 -6.57 7.39 8.94
CA GLY A 66 -5.76 8.08 9.94
C GLY A 66 -4.58 7.24 10.43
N PHE A 67 -3.85 7.80 11.40
CA PHE A 67 -2.60 7.18 11.86
C PHE A 67 -2.83 5.87 12.60
N GLU A 68 -3.89 5.80 13.38
CA GLU A 68 -4.22 4.57 14.10
C GLU A 68 -4.51 3.43 13.12
N TYR A 69 -5.22 3.75 12.04
CA TYR A 69 -5.49 2.78 11.00
C TYR A 69 -4.17 2.26 10.36
N VAL A 70 -3.25 3.18 10.05
CA VAL A 70 -1.95 2.78 9.47
C VAL A 70 -1.20 1.87 10.44
N HIS A 71 -1.23 2.22 11.71
CA HIS A 71 -0.59 1.42 12.74
C HIS A 71 -1.19 0.00 12.80
N ARG A 72 -2.51 -0.10 12.69
CA ARG A 72 -3.18 -1.41 12.67
C ARG A 72 -2.83 -2.22 11.44
N LEU A 73 -2.70 -1.55 10.28
CA LEU A 73 -2.24 -2.24 9.08
C LEU A 73 -0.86 -2.84 9.30
N ARG A 74 0.02 -2.07 9.93
CA ARG A 74 1.37 -2.54 10.19
C ARG A 74 1.38 -3.74 11.12
N ILE A 75 0.53 -3.73 12.15
CA ILE A 75 0.43 -4.86 13.07
C ILE A 75 -0.10 -6.10 12.36
N CYS A 76 -1.11 -5.93 11.50
CA CYS A 76 -1.74 -7.05 10.81
C CYS A 76 -0.88 -7.60 9.68
N ALA A 77 0.03 -6.79 9.12
CA ALA A 77 0.89 -7.19 8.01
C ALA A 77 2.31 -6.68 8.27
N PRO A 78 3.05 -7.32 9.20
CA PRO A 78 4.32 -6.77 9.69
C PRO A 78 5.38 -6.54 8.64
N GLY A 79 5.47 -7.39 7.63
CA GLY A 79 6.49 -7.24 6.60
C GLY A 79 6.02 -6.57 5.32
N CYS A 80 4.77 -6.13 5.27
CA CYS A 80 4.19 -5.62 4.04
C CYS A 80 4.54 -4.14 3.85
N PRO A 81 5.06 -3.74 2.69
CA PRO A 81 5.26 -2.31 2.42
C PRO A 81 3.93 -1.57 2.39
N ILE A 82 3.90 -0.40 3.02
CA ILE A 82 2.70 0.43 3.08
C ILE A 82 3.05 1.80 2.52
N ILE A 83 2.40 2.18 1.41
CA ILE A 83 2.53 3.51 0.82
C ILE A 83 1.32 4.32 1.23
N VAL A 84 1.56 5.45 1.90
CA VAL A 84 0.50 6.36 2.33
C VAL A 84 0.44 7.54 1.39
N MET A 85 -0.76 7.93 0.99
CA MET A 85 -0.99 9.12 0.18
C MET A 85 -1.97 10.02 0.91
N THR A 86 -1.81 11.34 0.81
CA THR A 86 -2.79 12.25 1.38
C THR A 86 -2.77 13.60 0.68
N ALA A 87 -3.93 14.27 0.64
CA ALA A 87 -4.10 15.53 -0.06
C ALA A 87 -3.52 16.71 0.71
N PHE A 88 -3.57 16.69 2.02
CA PHE A 88 -3.20 17.84 2.83
C PHE A 88 -2.11 17.50 3.82
N GLY A 89 -1.08 16.82 3.32
CA GLY A 89 0.03 16.45 4.18
C GLY A 89 1.01 17.60 4.34
N ASP A 90 1.59 17.69 5.53
CA ASP A 90 2.71 18.58 5.81
C ASP A 90 3.83 17.70 6.39
N ALA A 91 4.92 18.34 6.80
CA ALA A 91 6.05 17.60 7.35
C ALA A 91 5.66 16.79 8.58
N GLN A 92 4.78 17.34 9.42
CA GLN A 92 4.33 16.65 10.62
C GLN A 92 3.46 15.44 10.26
N THR A 93 2.58 15.58 9.27
CA THR A 93 1.74 14.47 8.81
C THR A 93 2.60 13.35 8.26
N LYS A 94 3.63 13.70 7.48
CA LYS A 94 4.56 12.71 6.95
C LYS A 94 5.27 11.96 8.08
N ASP A 95 5.78 12.70 9.07
CA ASP A 95 6.48 12.08 10.19
C ASP A 95 5.57 11.14 10.95
N GLU A 96 4.34 11.55 11.21
CA GLU A 96 3.39 10.72 11.93
C GLU A 96 3.02 9.46 11.14
N ALA A 97 2.85 9.59 9.82
CA ALA A 97 2.56 8.43 8.98
C ALA A 97 3.70 7.42 9.03
N MET A 98 4.93 7.91 8.93
CA MET A 98 6.10 7.04 8.97
C MET A 98 6.25 6.37 10.32
N LYS A 99 6.01 7.10 11.41
CA LYS A 99 6.05 6.55 12.76
C LYS A 99 4.96 5.50 12.98
N SER A 100 3.82 5.67 12.31
CA SER A 100 2.72 4.72 12.42
C SER A 100 2.98 3.43 11.66
N GLY A 101 3.95 3.42 10.76
CA GLY A 101 4.33 2.20 10.06
C GLY A 101 4.37 2.30 8.55
N ALA A 102 4.17 3.49 7.98
CA ALA A 102 4.27 3.66 6.53
C ALA A 102 5.70 3.42 6.06
N THR A 103 5.83 2.83 4.89
CA THR A 103 7.13 2.60 4.26
C THR A 103 7.50 3.77 3.36
N ALA A 104 6.51 4.38 2.72
CA ALA A 104 6.70 5.53 1.85
C ALA A 104 5.48 6.44 1.94
N TYR A 105 5.66 7.69 1.52
CA TYR A 105 4.65 8.71 1.66
C TYR A 105 4.63 9.59 0.43
N PHE A 106 3.44 9.89 -0.09
CA PHE A 106 3.25 10.79 -1.22
C PHE A 106 2.17 11.81 -0.91
N ASP A 107 2.41 13.06 -1.32
CA ASP A 107 1.38 14.07 -1.33
C ASP A 107 0.55 13.96 -2.60
N LYS A 108 -0.75 14.19 -2.50
CA LYS A 108 -1.60 14.27 -3.68
C LYS A 108 -1.50 15.67 -4.29
N PRO A 109 -1.54 15.81 -5.61
CA PRO A 109 -1.71 14.76 -6.61
C PRO A 109 -0.44 13.95 -6.78
N VAL A 110 -0.59 12.64 -6.81
CA VAL A 110 0.54 11.72 -6.91
C VAL A 110 0.96 11.61 -8.39
N ARG A 111 2.26 11.68 -8.64
CA ARG A 111 2.78 11.39 -9.96
C ARG A 111 2.78 9.88 -10.15
N LEU A 112 2.02 9.42 -11.12
CA LEU A 112 1.87 7.98 -11.32
C LEU A 112 3.19 7.28 -11.64
N SER A 113 4.08 7.95 -12.39
CA SER A 113 5.39 7.37 -12.69
C SER A 113 6.21 7.15 -11.43
N GLU A 114 6.13 8.07 -10.47
CA GLU A 114 6.86 7.95 -9.21
C GLU A 114 6.25 6.86 -8.34
N LEU A 115 4.93 6.79 -8.30
CA LEU A 115 4.25 5.75 -7.55
C LEU A 115 4.62 4.37 -8.09
N LYS A 116 4.56 4.20 -9.40
CA LYS A 116 4.91 2.93 -10.03
C LYS A 116 6.36 2.54 -9.75
N ALA A 117 7.27 3.50 -9.81
CA ALA A 117 8.68 3.24 -9.52
C ALA A 117 8.87 2.81 -8.07
N THR A 118 8.18 3.47 -7.14
CA THR A 118 8.28 3.13 -5.73
C THR A 118 7.69 1.75 -5.45
N VAL A 119 6.55 1.43 -6.03
CA VAL A 119 5.96 0.10 -5.89
C VAL A 119 6.94 -0.97 -6.35
N LYS A 120 7.51 -0.78 -7.53
CA LYS A 120 8.45 -1.74 -8.09
C LYS A 120 9.67 -1.91 -7.18
N GLN A 121 10.19 -0.81 -6.68
CA GLN A 121 11.36 -0.83 -5.81
C GLN A 121 11.06 -1.55 -4.50
N LEU A 122 9.93 -1.27 -3.88
CA LEU A 122 9.57 -1.87 -2.59
C LEU A 122 9.31 -3.36 -2.72
N LEU A 123 8.74 -3.79 -3.83
CA LEU A 123 8.49 -5.21 -4.05
C LEU A 123 9.77 -5.99 -4.28
N LYS A 124 10.83 -5.33 -4.72
CA LYS A 124 12.12 -6.00 -4.96
C LYS A 124 13.06 -5.92 -3.77
N ALA A 125 12.80 -5.01 -2.84
CA ALA A 125 13.77 -4.76 -1.77
C ALA A 125 13.86 -5.95 -0.83
N PRO A 126 15.08 -6.41 -0.53
CA PRO A 126 15.26 -7.50 0.46
C PRO A 126 14.72 -7.04 1.81
N GLY A 127 14.08 -7.91 2.52
CA GLY A 127 13.54 -7.59 3.84
C GLY A 127 12.14 -7.04 3.84
N THR A 128 11.61 -6.64 2.68
CA THR A 128 10.21 -6.25 2.60
C THR A 128 9.30 -7.45 2.47
N THR A 129 9.88 -8.60 2.09
CA THR A 129 9.15 -9.84 1.98
C THR A 129 9.77 -10.81 2.94
N PRO A 130 9.32 -10.81 4.14
CA PRO A 130 9.91 -11.65 5.15
C PRO A 130 9.75 -13.08 4.83
N GLU A 131 10.20 -13.48 4.88
CA GLU A 131 10.17 -14.48 4.70
C GLU A 131 9.86 -15.12 3.84
N ARG A 132 9.48 -14.58 3.37
CA ARG A 132 9.41 -15.18 2.30
C ARG A 132 10.61 -15.57 2.02
N ARG A 133 11.09 -15.32 2.57
CA ARG A 133 12.19 -15.53 2.40
C ARG A 133 12.79 -16.02 3.37
N LEU A 134 12.49 -16.39 4.18
CA LEU A 134 13.07 -16.85 4.91
C LEU A 134 13.22 -17.64 5.18
N LEU A 135 13.10 -17.61 5.20
CA LEU A 135 13.48 -18.10 5.29
C LEU A 135 13.88 -18.50 5.30
N HIS A 136 13.84 -18.42 5.36
CA HIS A 136 14.37 -18.50 5.14
C HIS A 136 14.51 -18.69 5.44
#